data_3a3cd0bb6a617f6bf68458d8c835da97
#
_entry.id   3a3cd0bb6a617f6bf68458d8c835da97
#
_cell.length_a   1.000
_cell.length_b   1.000
_cell.length_c   1.000
_cell.angle_alpha   90.00
_cell.angle_beta   90.00
_cell.angle_gamma   90.00
#
_symmetry.space_group_name_H-M   'P 1'
#
loop_
_entity.id
_entity.type
_entity.pdbx_description
1 polymer ?
#
loop_
_entity_poly.entity_id
_entity_poly.type
_entity_poly.pdbx_seq_one_letter_code
_entity_poly.pdbx_strand_id
1 'polypeptide(L)'
;EYNTEWMAQPEFYLTGEYTLKGLWFCNSSYTYGVIMHGNKFGASGVATPLSAQVDASGKHIGYFQVELECYDFAGNKLATYTKVLADYRNEKNENPVTTWTYWPINQAGVGFVKFNFSGSDTGEYGLNTPAYLCIDDIVFEN
;
A
#
# COMPACT_ATOMS: atom_id res chain seq x y z
N GLU A 1 8.35 -3.35 2.82
CA GLU A 1 8.78 -2.27 3.71
C GLU A 1 9.33 -1.11 2.87
N TYR A 2 8.91 0.11 3.19
CA TYR A 2 9.33 1.30 2.44
C TYR A 2 10.74 1.69 2.89
N ASN A 3 11.69 1.74 1.98
CA ASN A 3 13.07 2.08 2.33
C ASN A 3 13.24 3.60 2.44
N THR A 4 13.15 4.11 3.65
CA THR A 4 13.25 5.56 3.96
C THR A 4 14.68 6.11 3.88
N GLU A 5 15.71 5.27 3.73
CA GLU A 5 17.09 5.74 3.53
C GLU A 5 17.26 6.40 2.15
N TRP A 6 16.49 5.96 1.15
CA TRP A 6 16.60 6.41 -0.23
C TRP A 6 15.45 7.29 -0.69
N MET A 7 14.28 7.16 -0.06
CA MET A 7 13.07 7.89 -0.45
C MET A 7 12.28 8.30 0.79
N ALA A 8 11.80 9.53 0.81
CA ALA A 8 10.87 9.96 1.83
C ALA A 8 9.56 9.18 1.71
N GLN A 9 9.00 8.84 2.87
CA GLN A 9 7.69 8.22 2.95
C GLN A 9 6.64 9.21 2.39
N PRO A 10 5.75 8.79 1.47
CA PRO A 10 4.69 9.67 0.97
C PRO A 10 3.81 10.17 2.11
N GLU A 11 3.51 11.46 2.12
CA GLU A 11 2.71 12.07 3.18
C GLU A 11 1.85 13.20 2.65
N PHE A 12 0.76 13.50 3.36
CA PHE A 12 0.02 14.74 3.18
C PHE A 12 -0.44 15.32 4.52
N TYR A 13 -0.62 16.63 4.56
CA TYR A 13 -1.04 17.38 5.74
C TYR A 13 -2.45 17.90 5.56
N LEU A 14 -3.25 17.84 6.62
CA LEU A 14 -4.51 18.57 6.72
C LEU A 14 -4.22 20.02 7.14
N THR A 15 -5.21 20.90 6.95
CA THR A 15 -5.09 22.33 7.33
C THR A 15 -5.29 22.59 8.83
N GLY A 16 -5.63 21.56 9.58
CA GLY A 16 -5.85 21.55 11.03
C GLY A 16 -5.91 20.09 11.50
N GLU A 17 -6.15 19.90 12.80
CA GLU A 17 -6.44 18.57 13.32
C GLU A 17 -7.92 18.27 13.18
N TYR A 18 -8.27 17.26 12.40
CA TYR A 18 -9.63 16.87 12.07
C TYR A 18 -9.85 15.38 12.28
N THR A 19 -11.09 14.95 12.25
CA THR A 19 -11.42 13.54 12.08
C THR A 19 -11.29 13.18 10.60
N LEU A 20 -10.31 12.32 10.29
CA LEU A 20 -10.17 11.74 8.94
C LEU A 20 -11.23 10.65 8.79
N LYS A 21 -12.25 10.89 7.97
CA LYS A 21 -13.34 9.94 7.74
C LYS A 21 -12.93 8.81 6.80
N GLY A 22 -12.18 9.13 5.77
CA GLY A 22 -11.71 8.18 4.79
C GLY A 22 -11.24 8.86 3.52
N LEU A 23 -10.93 8.05 2.54
CA LEU A 23 -10.48 8.51 1.22
C LEU A 23 -10.84 7.48 0.14
N TRP A 24 -10.86 7.91 -1.10
CA TRP A 24 -10.99 7.02 -2.23
C TRP A 24 -9.62 6.64 -2.76
N PHE A 25 -9.45 5.39 -3.14
CA PHE A 25 -8.18 4.88 -3.69
C PHE A 25 -8.42 4.00 -4.91
N CYS A 26 -7.37 3.87 -5.70
CA CYS A 26 -7.28 2.92 -6.80
C CYS A 26 -5.80 2.57 -7.06
N ASN A 27 -5.51 1.37 -7.51
CA ASN A 27 -4.17 1.04 -7.98
C ASN A 27 -3.86 1.84 -9.25
N SER A 28 -2.61 2.31 -9.37
CA SER A 28 -2.13 2.83 -10.64
C SER A 28 -2.08 1.72 -11.70
N SER A 29 -2.19 2.07 -12.97
CA SER A 29 -2.06 1.09 -14.06
C SER A 29 -0.69 0.41 -14.06
N TYR A 30 0.35 1.12 -13.64
CA TYR A 30 1.69 0.55 -13.51
C TYR A 30 1.76 -0.51 -12.40
N THR A 31 1.28 -0.18 -11.20
CA THR A 31 1.23 -1.14 -10.08
C THR A 31 0.38 -2.36 -10.43
N TYR A 32 -0.79 -2.14 -11.02
CA TYR A 32 -1.66 -3.21 -11.50
C TYR A 32 -0.94 -4.14 -12.48
N GLY A 33 -0.27 -3.56 -13.49
CA GLY A 33 0.46 -4.33 -14.49
C GLY A 33 1.56 -5.20 -13.88
N VAL A 34 2.33 -4.66 -12.92
CA VAL A 34 3.38 -5.42 -12.23
C VAL A 34 2.81 -6.52 -11.35
N ILE A 35 1.72 -6.28 -10.63
CA ILE A 35 1.06 -7.32 -9.83
C ILE A 35 0.58 -8.47 -10.73
N MET A 36 -0.03 -8.14 -11.86
CA MET A 36 -0.64 -9.14 -12.76
C MET A 36 0.37 -9.89 -13.64
N HIS A 37 1.48 -9.24 -14.00
CA HIS A 37 2.42 -9.76 -15.00
C HIS A 37 3.86 -9.89 -14.50
N GLY A 38 4.16 -9.33 -13.33
CA GLY A 38 5.52 -9.25 -12.79
C GLY A 38 6.38 -8.17 -13.47
N ASN A 39 7.60 -8.06 -12.99
CA ASN A 39 8.66 -7.26 -13.62
C ASN A 39 9.99 -8.00 -13.53
N LYS A 40 11.00 -7.50 -14.26
CA LYS A 40 12.33 -8.13 -14.30
C LYS A 40 13.29 -7.62 -13.20
N PHE A 41 12.81 -6.81 -12.28
CA PHE A 41 13.62 -6.25 -11.20
C PHE A 41 13.72 -7.16 -9.97
N GLY A 42 12.92 -8.23 -9.92
CA GLY A 42 13.01 -9.25 -8.87
C GLY A 42 14.32 -10.04 -8.91
N ALA A 43 14.63 -10.72 -7.81
CA ALA A 43 15.88 -11.45 -7.63
C ALA A 43 16.16 -12.51 -8.71
N SER A 44 15.13 -13.08 -9.32
CA SER A 44 15.27 -14.07 -10.40
C SER A 44 15.55 -13.46 -11.77
N GLY A 45 15.37 -12.15 -11.95
CA GLY A 45 15.39 -11.49 -13.26
C GLY A 45 14.29 -11.95 -14.22
N VAL A 46 13.36 -12.76 -13.75
CA VAL A 46 12.21 -13.27 -14.51
C VAL A 46 10.94 -12.59 -14.02
N ALA A 47 10.16 -12.07 -14.96
CA ALA A 47 8.87 -11.47 -14.64
C ALA A 47 7.91 -12.55 -14.11
N THR A 48 7.56 -12.46 -12.83
CA THR A 48 6.68 -13.42 -12.16
C THR A 48 5.47 -12.68 -11.59
N PRO A 49 4.24 -13.03 -12.02
CA PRO A 49 3.04 -12.47 -11.42
C PRO A 49 3.00 -12.70 -9.91
N LEU A 50 2.43 -11.77 -9.17
CA LEU A 50 2.32 -11.89 -7.72
C LEU A 50 1.54 -13.16 -7.31
N SER A 51 0.54 -13.55 -8.10
CA SER A 51 -0.25 -14.76 -7.90
C SER A 51 0.56 -16.06 -8.05
N ALA A 52 1.69 -16.02 -8.75
CA ALA A 52 2.54 -17.19 -8.98
C ALA A 52 3.69 -17.30 -7.96
N GLN A 53 3.83 -16.36 -7.04
CA GLN A 53 4.87 -16.40 -6.01
C GLN A 53 4.55 -17.47 -4.97
N VAL A 54 5.49 -18.40 -4.79
CA VAL A 54 5.38 -19.50 -3.83
C VAL A 54 6.63 -19.60 -2.97
N ASP A 55 6.48 -20.13 -1.77
CA ASP A 55 7.60 -20.48 -0.92
C ASP A 55 8.22 -21.85 -1.32
N ALA A 56 9.23 -22.29 -0.58
CA ALA A 56 9.92 -23.56 -0.86
C ALA A 56 8.99 -24.80 -0.76
N SER A 57 7.86 -24.68 -0.09
CA SER A 57 6.85 -25.75 0.02
C SER A 57 5.80 -25.71 -1.09
N GLY A 58 5.85 -24.69 -1.96
CA GLY A 58 4.85 -24.47 -3.02
C GLY A 58 3.62 -23.71 -2.57
N LYS A 59 3.61 -23.17 -1.34
CA LYS A 59 2.51 -22.38 -0.81
C LYS A 59 2.55 -20.96 -1.38
N HIS A 60 1.40 -20.45 -1.84
CA HIS A 60 1.29 -19.08 -2.32
C HIS A 60 1.55 -18.06 -1.21
N ILE A 61 2.46 -17.12 -1.48
CA ILE A 61 2.90 -16.07 -0.56
C ILE A 61 2.64 -14.66 -1.07
N GLY A 62 2.18 -14.52 -2.32
CA GLY A 62 2.02 -13.24 -3.00
C GLY A 62 1.02 -12.32 -2.32
N TYR A 63 1.45 -11.12 -1.92
CA TYR A 63 0.57 -10.05 -1.46
C TYR A 63 1.20 -8.68 -1.66
N PHE A 64 0.36 -7.66 -1.71
CA PHE A 64 0.76 -6.26 -1.72
C PHE A 64 -0.26 -5.44 -0.93
N GLN A 65 0.22 -4.56 -0.06
CA GLN A 65 -0.62 -3.76 0.81
C GLN A 65 -0.05 -2.36 1.06
N VAL A 66 -0.93 -1.46 1.45
CA VAL A 66 -0.58 -0.12 1.93
C VAL A 66 -1.05 0.06 3.36
N GLU A 67 -0.23 0.72 4.16
CA GLU A 67 -0.57 1.20 5.50
C GLU A 67 -0.70 2.72 5.45
N LEU A 68 -1.77 3.22 6.05
CA LEU A 68 -2.01 4.64 6.29
C LEU A 68 -1.77 4.91 7.78
N GLU A 69 -0.75 5.68 8.07
CA GLU A 69 -0.37 6.04 9.43
C GLU A 69 -0.88 7.45 9.72
N CYS A 70 -1.73 7.57 10.75
CA CYS A 70 -2.29 8.85 11.19
C CYS A 70 -1.46 9.46 12.32
N TYR A 71 -1.17 10.75 12.22
CA TYR A 71 -0.41 11.52 13.20
C TYR A 71 -1.14 12.81 13.57
N ASP A 72 -0.95 13.28 14.81
CA ASP A 72 -1.27 14.66 15.19
C ASP A 72 -0.17 15.63 14.71
N PHE A 73 -0.37 16.94 14.83
CA PHE A 73 0.67 17.91 14.43
C PHE A 73 1.89 17.91 15.32
N ALA A 74 1.83 17.35 16.53
CA ALA A 74 2.99 17.18 17.39
C ALA A 74 3.90 16.01 16.95
N GLY A 75 3.44 15.20 15.97
CA GLY A 75 4.17 14.05 15.46
C GLY A 75 3.89 12.75 16.20
N ASN A 76 2.88 12.70 17.07
CA ASN A 76 2.50 11.48 17.74
C ASN A 76 1.66 10.60 16.79
N LYS A 77 2.05 9.33 16.65
CA LYS A 77 1.26 8.37 15.87
C LYS A 77 -0.01 8.01 16.63
N LEU A 78 -1.16 8.24 16.00
CA LEU A 78 -2.48 7.95 16.56
C LEU A 78 -2.94 6.54 16.27
N ALA A 79 -2.78 6.10 15.01
CA ALA A 79 -3.18 4.77 14.57
C ALA A 79 -2.55 4.43 13.20
N THR A 80 -2.61 3.15 12.85
CA THR A 80 -2.24 2.63 11.54
C THR A 80 -3.39 1.81 10.98
N TYR A 81 -3.75 2.05 9.74
CA TYR A 81 -4.80 1.35 9.00
C TYR A 81 -4.20 0.66 7.79
N THR A 82 -4.49 -0.62 7.62
CA THR A 82 -3.96 -1.42 6.53
C THR A 82 -5.04 -1.69 5.49
N LYS A 83 -4.69 -1.50 4.21
CA LYS A 83 -5.50 -1.90 3.07
C LYS A 83 -4.71 -2.87 2.21
N VAL A 84 -5.21 -4.09 2.11
CA VAL A 84 -4.66 -5.08 1.18
C VAL A 84 -5.07 -4.70 -0.24
N LEU A 85 -4.09 -4.59 -1.12
CA LEU A 85 -4.28 -4.19 -2.52
C LEU A 85 -4.30 -5.38 -3.47
N ALA A 86 -3.63 -6.48 -3.10
CA ALA A 86 -3.72 -7.78 -3.74
C ALA A 86 -3.31 -8.86 -2.74
N ASP A 87 -3.99 -10.00 -2.72
CA ASP A 87 -3.66 -11.10 -1.79
C ASP A 87 -3.93 -12.47 -2.41
N TYR A 88 -2.87 -13.25 -2.55
CA TYR A 88 -2.92 -14.62 -3.06
C TYR A 88 -2.50 -15.65 -2.00
N ARG A 89 -2.26 -15.22 -0.76
CA ARG A 89 -1.90 -16.09 0.36
C ARG A 89 -3.09 -16.95 0.78
N ASN A 90 -2.81 -18.15 1.28
CA ASN A 90 -3.83 -19.06 1.81
C ASN A 90 -4.98 -19.31 0.82
N GLU A 91 -4.63 -19.49 -0.46
CA GLU A 91 -5.58 -19.74 -1.53
C GLU A 91 -6.60 -18.62 -1.80
N LYS A 92 -6.36 -17.44 -1.23
CA LYS A 92 -7.09 -16.25 -1.63
C LYS A 92 -6.76 -15.93 -3.09
N ASN A 93 -7.68 -15.31 -3.76
CA ASN A 93 -7.50 -14.89 -5.15
C ASN A 93 -8.02 -13.46 -5.28
N GLU A 94 -7.46 -12.59 -4.44
CA GLU A 94 -7.83 -11.18 -4.38
C GLU A 94 -6.96 -10.37 -5.34
N ASN A 95 -7.45 -10.25 -6.58
CA ASN A 95 -6.82 -9.45 -7.61
C ASN A 95 -6.82 -7.95 -7.23
N PRO A 96 -5.87 -7.17 -7.77
CA PRO A 96 -5.76 -5.76 -7.42
C PRO A 96 -7.00 -4.97 -7.84
N VAL A 97 -7.38 -4.02 -6.99
CA VAL A 97 -8.49 -3.10 -7.24
C VAL A 97 -8.23 -2.26 -8.48
N THR A 98 -9.17 -2.22 -9.40
CA THR A 98 -9.11 -1.48 -10.67
C THR A 98 -10.07 -0.30 -10.75
N THR A 99 -10.94 -0.14 -9.76
CA THR A 99 -11.93 0.94 -9.69
C THR A 99 -11.74 1.75 -8.41
N TRP A 100 -12.16 3.00 -8.43
CA TRP A 100 -12.16 3.85 -7.24
C TRP A 100 -12.97 3.19 -6.14
N THR A 101 -12.35 3.00 -4.99
CA THR A 101 -12.93 2.32 -3.82
C THR A 101 -12.76 3.20 -2.59
N TYR A 102 -13.83 3.35 -1.80
CA TYR A 102 -13.78 4.09 -0.55
C TYR A 102 -13.10 3.27 0.56
N TRP A 103 -12.14 3.91 1.23
CA TRP A 103 -11.45 3.34 2.38
C TRP A 103 -11.83 4.12 3.64
N PRO A 104 -12.75 3.60 4.48
CA PRO A 104 -13.13 4.26 5.73
C PRO A 104 -12.00 4.20 6.75
N ILE A 105 -11.71 5.31 7.41
CA ILE A 105 -10.67 5.44 8.44
C ILE A 105 -11.30 5.79 9.80
N ASN A 106 -12.06 6.89 9.89
CA ASN A 106 -12.73 7.36 11.09
C ASN A 106 -11.78 7.63 12.29
N GLN A 107 -10.65 8.26 12.05
CA GLN A 107 -9.66 8.63 13.06
C GLN A 107 -9.75 10.10 13.42
N ALA A 108 -9.98 10.41 14.69
CA ALA A 108 -10.01 11.79 15.21
C ALA A 108 -8.59 12.32 15.45
N GLY A 109 -8.44 13.64 15.46
CA GLY A 109 -7.21 14.35 15.84
C GLY A 109 -6.08 14.25 14.83
N VAL A 110 -6.40 13.95 13.56
CA VAL A 110 -5.39 13.77 12.51
C VAL A 110 -4.93 15.13 11.99
N GLY A 111 -3.64 15.38 12.06
CA GLY A 111 -2.98 16.54 11.46
C GLY A 111 -2.31 16.20 10.12
N PHE A 112 -1.68 15.03 10.05
CA PHE A 112 -1.10 14.53 8.80
C PHE A 112 -1.11 12.99 8.75
N VAL A 113 -0.92 12.46 7.55
CA VAL A 113 -0.81 11.03 7.32
C VAL A 113 0.46 10.70 6.55
N LYS A 114 0.99 9.51 6.80
CA LYS A 114 2.05 8.91 6.00
C LYS A 114 1.59 7.57 5.46
N PHE A 115 2.09 7.23 4.28
CA PHE A 115 1.85 5.92 3.66
C PHE A 115 3.10 5.05 3.75
N ASN A 116 2.90 3.77 4.01
CA ASN A 116 3.93 2.75 3.94
C ASN A 116 3.42 1.58 3.09
N PHE A 117 4.28 1.05 2.21
CA PHE A 117 3.93 -0.07 1.34
C PHE A 117 4.74 -1.29 1.74
N SER A 118 4.11 -2.46 1.69
CA SER A 118 4.77 -3.73 1.91
C SER A 118 4.19 -4.80 0.98
N GLY A 119 4.97 -5.83 0.75
CA GLY A 119 4.58 -6.93 -0.12
C GLY A 119 5.58 -8.07 -0.08
N SER A 120 5.21 -9.17 -0.70
CA SER A 120 6.05 -10.37 -0.77
C SER A 120 7.17 -10.28 -1.80
N ASP A 121 7.01 -9.43 -2.83
CA ASP A 121 8.01 -9.29 -3.89
C ASP A 121 9.07 -8.26 -3.48
N THR A 122 10.15 -8.76 -2.91
CA THR A 122 11.27 -7.95 -2.42
C THR A 122 12.60 -8.45 -2.98
N GLY A 123 13.58 -7.56 -3.09
CA GLY A 123 14.91 -7.84 -3.57
C GLY A 123 15.97 -7.03 -2.84
N GLU A 124 17.14 -6.94 -3.43
CA GLU A 124 18.30 -6.22 -2.86
C GLU A 124 17.97 -4.76 -2.49
N TYR A 125 17.12 -4.11 -3.27
CA TYR A 125 16.75 -2.70 -3.08
C TYR A 125 15.40 -2.50 -2.38
N GLY A 126 14.85 -3.54 -1.75
CA GLY A 126 13.58 -3.52 -1.04
C GLY A 126 12.42 -4.02 -1.88
N LEU A 127 11.28 -3.34 -1.80
CA LEU A 127 10.04 -3.75 -2.47
C LEU A 127 10.16 -3.58 -4.00
N ASN A 128 9.91 -4.66 -4.75
CA ASN A 128 9.92 -4.66 -6.22
C ASN A 128 8.57 -4.24 -6.82
N THR A 129 7.46 -4.50 -6.12
CA THR A 129 6.15 -3.98 -6.53
C THR A 129 6.16 -2.46 -6.41
N PRO A 130 5.77 -1.71 -7.47
CA PRO A 130 5.79 -0.25 -7.43
C PRO A 130 4.91 0.31 -6.31
N ALA A 131 5.49 1.12 -5.45
CA ALA A 131 4.82 1.73 -4.30
C ALA A 131 4.01 2.97 -4.72
N TYR A 132 3.07 2.78 -5.63
CA TYR A 132 2.17 3.82 -6.13
C TYR A 132 0.72 3.48 -5.80
N LEU A 133 -0.01 4.48 -5.33
CA LEU A 133 -1.44 4.43 -5.10
C LEU A 133 -2.05 5.73 -5.58
N CYS A 134 -3.14 5.65 -6.32
CA CYS A 134 -3.95 6.82 -6.63
C CYS A 134 -4.92 7.07 -5.48
N ILE A 135 -4.97 8.30 -4.98
CA ILE A 135 -5.92 8.71 -3.95
C ILE A 135 -6.69 9.94 -4.41
N ASP A 136 -7.94 10.05 -3.99
CA ASP A 136 -8.81 11.18 -4.27
C ASP A 136 -9.87 11.33 -3.19
N ASP A 137 -10.58 12.46 -3.22
CA ASP A 137 -11.72 12.75 -2.34
C ASP A 137 -11.43 12.40 -0.87
N ILE A 138 -10.38 13.02 -0.29
CA ILE A 138 -10.05 12.86 1.12
C ILE A 138 -11.15 13.54 1.95
N VAL A 139 -11.87 12.76 2.75
CA VAL A 139 -13.00 13.22 3.55
C VAL A 139 -12.59 13.39 5.00
N PHE A 140 -12.74 14.62 5.51
CA PHE A 140 -12.47 14.94 6.91
C PHE A 140 -13.50 15.92 7.45
N GLU A 141 -13.70 15.94 8.76
CA GLU A 141 -14.63 16.82 9.45
C GLU A 141 -14.11 17.25 10.82
N ASN A 142 -14.66 18.34 11.33
CA ASN A 142 -14.34 18.85 12.68
C ASN A 142 -14.82 17.90 13.80
#